data_4b2eed1c26ef9fc647f38c79b8f95e74
#
_entry.id   4b2eed1c26ef9fc647f38c79b8f95e74
#
_cell.length_a   1.000
_cell.length_b   1.000
_cell.length_c   1.000
_cell.angle_alpha   90.00
_cell.angle_beta   90.00
_cell.angle_gamma   90.00
#
_symmetry.space_group_name_H-M   'P 1'
#
loop_
_entity.id
_entity.type
_entity.pdbx_description
1 polymer ?
#
loop_
_entity_poly.entity_id
_entity_poly.type
_entity_poly.pdbx_seq_one_letter_code
_entity_poly.pdbx_strand_id
1 'polypeptide(L)'
;ETWGVELEQLLIEELEEIYAISSVKKEFRKAVDEAWREKAPWQRYQKKLIADLAVLEQEKDRAIDLPQFEKLTGFDKLYSIRHPESRKNVRVLYTIEDDTIILLTAFLEKSAGDYQRAIETAQKRLKWLFS
;
A
#
# COMPACT_ATOMS: atom_id res chain seq x y z
N GLU A 1 19.87 -9.76 -8.55
CA GLU A 1 19.72 -10.17 -7.16
C GLU A 1 18.51 -9.51 -6.52
N THR A 2 17.52 -10.27 -6.26
CA THR A 2 16.25 -9.70 -5.86
C THR A 2 16.02 -9.65 -4.35
N TRP A 3 16.78 -10.39 -3.58
CA TRP A 3 16.57 -10.51 -2.13
C TRP A 3 15.14 -10.94 -1.79
N GLY A 4 14.51 -11.68 -2.69
CA GLY A 4 13.13 -12.08 -2.55
C GLY A 4 12.13 -10.96 -2.84
N VAL A 5 12.59 -9.84 -3.42
CA VAL A 5 11.74 -8.71 -3.79
C VAL A 5 11.57 -8.70 -5.29
N GLU A 6 10.34 -8.72 -5.74
CA GLU A 6 9.99 -8.68 -7.16
C GLU A 6 8.89 -7.66 -7.38
N LEU A 7 8.87 -7.09 -8.58
CA LEU A 7 7.82 -6.17 -8.98
C LEU A 7 6.83 -6.89 -9.87
N GLU A 8 5.56 -6.82 -9.53
CA GLU A 8 4.48 -7.45 -10.29
C GLU A 8 3.46 -6.42 -10.71
N GLN A 9 2.98 -6.53 -11.94
CA GLN A 9 1.82 -5.75 -12.34
C GLN A 9 0.58 -6.40 -11.74
N LEU A 10 -0.26 -5.58 -11.09
CA LEU A 10 -1.53 -6.09 -10.56
C LEU A 10 -2.52 -6.19 -11.70
N LEU A 11 -2.93 -7.42 -12.00
CA LEU A 11 -3.89 -7.69 -13.05
C LEU A 11 -5.30 -7.53 -12.51
N ILE A 12 -5.72 -6.27 -12.38
CA ILE A 12 -7.07 -5.92 -11.96
C ILE A 12 -7.77 -5.36 -13.19
N GLU A 13 -8.98 -5.82 -13.43
CA GLU A 13 -9.75 -5.38 -14.59
C GLU A 13 -9.80 -3.85 -14.69
N GLU A 14 -9.45 -3.31 -15.85
CA GLU A 14 -9.45 -1.89 -16.18
C GLU A 14 -8.33 -1.07 -15.50
N LEU A 15 -7.44 -1.69 -14.73
CA LEU A 15 -6.29 -1.00 -14.14
C LEU A 15 -5.01 -1.46 -14.82
N GLU A 16 -4.26 -0.54 -15.38
CA GLU A 16 -3.08 -0.86 -16.18
C GLU A 16 -1.76 -0.37 -15.58
N GLU A 17 -1.82 0.64 -14.72
CA GLU A 17 -0.61 1.32 -14.23
C GLU A 17 -0.33 1.07 -12.75
N ILE A 18 -0.84 -0.04 -12.21
CA ILE A 18 -0.64 -0.42 -10.82
C ILE A 18 0.30 -1.61 -10.75
N TYR A 19 1.39 -1.42 -10.03
CA TYR A 19 2.36 -2.47 -9.76
C TYR A 19 2.51 -2.65 -8.26
N ALA A 20 3.03 -3.77 -7.83
CA ALA A 20 3.29 -4.03 -6.42
C ALA A 20 4.56 -4.86 -6.27
N ILE A 21 5.28 -4.60 -5.18
CA ILE A 21 6.32 -5.53 -4.73
C ILE A 21 5.63 -6.86 -4.42
N SER A 22 6.22 -7.97 -4.79
CA SER A 22 5.57 -9.28 -4.71
C SER A 22 5.10 -9.65 -3.31
N SER A 23 5.72 -9.11 -2.28
CA SER A 23 5.35 -9.37 -0.89
C SER A 23 4.10 -8.64 -0.43
N VAL A 24 3.66 -7.61 -1.15
CA VAL A 24 2.60 -6.71 -0.67
C VAL A 24 1.28 -7.44 -0.47
N LYS A 25 0.91 -8.31 -1.39
CA LYS A 25 -0.36 -9.03 -1.29
C LYS A 25 -0.41 -9.87 -0.01
N LYS A 26 0.67 -10.57 0.28
CA LYS A 26 0.78 -11.39 1.48
C LYS A 26 0.79 -10.52 2.74
N GLU A 27 1.51 -9.41 2.69
CA GLU A 27 1.57 -8.47 3.81
C GLU A 27 0.20 -7.85 4.10
N PHE A 28 -0.52 -7.50 3.05
CA PHE A 28 -1.86 -6.94 3.20
C PHE A 28 -2.81 -7.97 3.83
N ARG A 29 -2.78 -9.21 3.34
CA ARG A 29 -3.60 -10.28 3.90
C ARG A 29 -3.31 -10.50 5.37
N LYS A 30 -2.04 -10.54 5.73
CA LYS A 30 -1.63 -10.71 7.12
C LYS A 30 -2.12 -9.55 7.99
N ALA A 31 -2.00 -8.32 7.50
CA ALA A 31 -2.45 -7.14 8.25
C ALA A 31 -3.96 -7.18 8.49
N VAL A 32 -4.73 -7.56 7.48
CA VAL A 32 -6.18 -7.69 7.62
C VAL A 32 -6.53 -8.76 8.65
N ASP A 33 -5.89 -9.91 8.58
CA ASP A 33 -6.15 -10.99 9.53
C ASP A 33 -5.83 -10.56 10.96
N GLU A 34 -4.74 -9.85 11.16
CA GLU A 34 -4.35 -9.37 12.48
C GLU A 34 -5.25 -8.27 13.04
N ALA A 35 -5.96 -7.56 12.18
CA ALA A 35 -6.85 -6.47 12.60
C ALA A 35 -8.13 -6.98 13.27
N TRP A 36 -8.46 -8.24 13.10
CA TRP A 36 -9.72 -8.80 13.57
C TRP A 36 -9.48 -9.98 14.51
N ARG A 37 -10.28 -10.06 15.57
CA ARG A 37 -10.20 -11.16 16.52
C ARG A 37 -10.83 -12.44 15.95
N GLU A 38 -11.87 -12.27 15.15
CA GLU A 38 -12.58 -13.36 14.51
C GLU A 38 -12.26 -13.35 13.03
N LYS A 39 -13.03 -14.07 12.25
CA LYS A 39 -12.82 -14.15 10.82
C LYS A 39 -12.82 -12.75 10.20
N ALA A 40 -11.72 -12.39 9.59
CA ALA A 40 -11.59 -11.09 8.94
C ALA A 40 -12.51 -10.99 7.71
N PRO A 41 -13.15 -9.83 7.47
CA PRO A 41 -13.98 -9.63 6.29
C PRO A 41 -13.10 -9.35 5.07
N TRP A 42 -12.35 -10.36 4.66
CA TRP A 42 -11.32 -10.25 3.63
C TRP A 42 -11.84 -9.67 2.32
N GLN A 43 -13.01 -10.15 1.87
CA GLN A 43 -13.57 -9.68 0.60
C GLN A 43 -13.88 -8.18 0.63
N ARG A 44 -14.34 -7.68 1.77
CA ARG A 44 -14.65 -6.27 1.92
C ARG A 44 -13.39 -5.40 1.85
N TYR A 45 -12.32 -5.85 2.50
CA TYR A 45 -11.02 -5.17 2.44
C TYR A 45 -10.47 -5.18 1.02
N GLN A 46 -10.58 -6.32 0.35
CA GLN A 46 -10.10 -6.46 -1.01
C GLN A 46 -10.85 -5.53 -1.96
N LYS A 47 -12.18 -5.48 -1.86
CA LYS A 47 -13.00 -4.60 -2.68
C LYS A 47 -12.66 -3.12 -2.45
N LYS A 48 -12.48 -2.74 -1.19
CA LYS A 48 -12.16 -1.35 -0.89
C LYS A 48 -10.79 -0.98 -1.43
N LEU A 49 -9.81 -1.86 -1.28
CA LEU A 49 -8.48 -1.59 -1.82
C LEU A 49 -8.54 -1.44 -3.34
N ILE A 50 -9.26 -2.30 -4.03
CA ILE A 50 -9.40 -2.21 -5.48
C ILE A 50 -10.06 -0.89 -5.87
N ALA A 51 -11.10 -0.47 -5.14
CA ALA A 51 -11.75 0.80 -5.41
C ALA A 51 -10.80 1.98 -5.19
N ASP A 52 -9.99 1.93 -4.13
CA ASP A 52 -9.01 2.98 -3.86
C ASP A 52 -7.92 2.99 -4.93
N LEU A 53 -7.48 1.82 -5.40
CA LEU A 53 -6.49 1.75 -6.46
C LEU A 53 -7.02 2.31 -7.78
N ALA A 54 -8.31 2.11 -8.07
CA ALA A 54 -8.92 2.69 -9.26
C ALA A 54 -8.93 4.23 -9.19
N VAL A 55 -9.26 4.78 -8.02
CA VAL A 55 -9.20 6.23 -7.80
C VAL A 55 -7.77 6.71 -7.95
N LEU A 56 -6.82 6.00 -7.37
CA LEU A 56 -5.42 6.36 -7.38
C LEU A 56 -4.85 6.36 -8.79
N GLU A 57 -5.22 5.39 -9.60
CA GLU A 57 -4.78 5.32 -10.99
C GLU A 57 -5.27 6.53 -11.79
N GLN A 58 -6.48 6.97 -11.50
CA GLN A 58 -7.06 8.10 -12.20
C GLN A 58 -6.53 9.44 -11.71
N GLU A 59 -6.41 9.61 -10.39
CA GLU A 59 -6.05 10.89 -9.78
C GLU A 59 -4.54 11.07 -9.57
N LYS A 60 -3.79 9.99 -9.50
CA LYS A 60 -2.34 10.01 -9.29
C LYS A 60 -2.00 10.80 -8.01
N ASP A 61 -1.09 11.77 -8.12
CA ASP A 61 -0.65 12.53 -6.96
C ASP A 61 -1.75 13.41 -6.35
N ARG A 62 -2.81 13.70 -7.10
CA ARG A 62 -3.94 14.49 -6.58
C ARG A 62 -4.86 13.65 -5.67
N ALA A 63 -4.69 12.33 -5.64
CA ALA A 63 -5.48 11.49 -4.76
C ALA A 63 -5.37 11.91 -3.29
N ILE A 64 -4.27 12.56 -2.91
CA ILE A 64 -4.08 13.02 -1.52
C ILE A 64 -5.09 14.07 -1.07
N ASP A 65 -5.89 14.61 -1.97
CA ASP A 65 -7.00 15.47 -1.60
C ASP A 65 -8.14 14.68 -0.97
N LEU A 66 -8.13 13.37 -1.10
CA LEU A 66 -9.14 12.50 -0.50
C LEU A 66 -8.64 11.93 0.83
N PRO A 67 -9.53 11.75 1.82
CA PRO A 67 -9.11 11.43 3.19
C PRO A 67 -8.41 10.10 3.37
N GLN A 68 -8.62 9.13 2.49
CA GLN A 68 -7.94 7.83 2.62
C GLN A 68 -6.50 7.84 2.11
N PHE A 69 -6.08 8.88 1.40
CA PHE A 69 -4.72 8.99 0.86
C PHE A 69 -3.95 10.07 1.59
N GLU A 70 -2.66 9.83 1.79
CA GLU A 70 -1.81 10.76 2.51
C GLU A 70 -0.40 10.76 1.91
N LYS A 71 0.19 11.95 1.76
CA LYS A 71 1.61 12.04 1.43
C LYS A 71 2.39 12.13 2.72
N LEU A 72 3.44 11.31 2.87
CA LEU A 72 4.22 11.29 4.09
C LEU A 72 5.19 12.46 4.13
N THR A 73 5.13 13.23 5.22
CA THR A 73 5.97 14.41 5.42
C THR A 73 7.42 13.98 5.64
N GLY A 74 8.35 14.67 4.98
CA GLY A 74 9.77 14.39 5.14
C GLY A 74 10.31 13.31 4.22
N PHE A 75 9.47 12.72 3.39
CA PHE A 75 9.88 11.68 2.44
C PHE A 75 9.46 12.06 1.05
N ASP A 76 10.37 11.93 0.11
CA ASP A 76 10.06 12.19 -1.29
C ASP A 76 9.33 10.99 -1.88
N LYS A 77 8.22 11.25 -2.55
CA LYS A 77 7.46 10.24 -3.29
C LYS A 77 7.03 9.04 -2.44
N LEU A 78 6.66 9.27 -1.19
CA LEU A 78 6.16 8.20 -0.33
C LEU A 78 4.77 8.57 0.17
N TYR A 79 3.80 7.67 -0.06
CA TYR A 79 2.39 7.91 0.19
C TYR A 79 1.77 6.74 0.93
N SER A 80 0.60 6.96 1.50
CA SER A 80 -0.12 5.93 2.27
C SER A 80 -1.58 5.88 1.87
N ILE A 81 -2.13 4.66 1.78
CA ILE A 81 -3.57 4.42 1.69
C ILE A 81 -4.01 3.85 3.03
N ARG A 82 -5.05 4.44 3.62
CA ARG A 82 -5.60 3.99 4.89
C ARG A 82 -6.89 3.20 4.71
N HIS A 83 -7.01 2.11 5.45
CA HIS A 83 -8.17 1.25 5.42
C HIS A 83 -8.78 1.17 6.82
N PRO A 84 -9.72 2.07 7.17
CA PRO A 84 -10.17 2.24 8.55
C PRO A 84 -11.37 1.36 8.93
N GLU A 85 -11.40 0.11 8.50
CA GLU A 85 -12.52 -0.79 8.75
C GLU A 85 -12.53 -1.40 10.15
N SER A 86 -11.44 -1.27 10.92
CA SER A 86 -11.33 -1.81 12.27
C SER A 86 -10.84 -0.73 13.21
N ARG A 87 -10.62 -1.09 14.48
CA ARG A 87 -10.04 -0.17 15.45
C ARG A 87 -8.62 0.23 15.08
N LYS A 88 -7.96 -0.58 14.27
CA LYS A 88 -6.59 -0.38 13.85
C LYS A 88 -6.58 -0.19 12.35
N ASN A 89 -5.75 0.72 11.88
CA ASN A 89 -5.68 1.01 10.46
C ASN A 89 -4.81 0.00 9.74
N VAL A 90 -5.35 -0.60 8.70
CA VAL A 90 -4.53 -1.32 7.73
C VAL A 90 -4.08 -0.29 6.71
N ARG A 91 -2.77 -0.20 6.49
CA ARG A 91 -2.20 0.79 5.58
C ARG A 91 -1.37 0.13 4.50
N VAL A 92 -1.39 0.75 3.33
CA VAL A 92 -0.52 0.36 2.21
C VAL A 92 0.31 1.58 1.82
N LEU A 93 1.63 1.43 1.84
CA LEU A 93 2.53 2.50 1.41
C LEU A 93 2.83 2.32 -0.06
N TYR A 94 2.84 3.42 -0.80
CA TYR A 94 3.06 3.37 -2.24
C TYR A 94 3.89 4.57 -2.70
N THR A 95 4.38 4.49 -3.92
CA THR A 95 5.03 5.59 -4.61
C THR A 95 4.39 5.79 -5.98
N ILE A 96 4.64 6.94 -6.56
CA ILE A 96 4.21 7.24 -7.94
C ILE A 96 5.47 7.63 -8.71
N GLU A 97 5.74 6.91 -9.80
CA GLU A 97 6.89 7.18 -10.64
C GLU A 97 6.44 7.18 -12.10
N ASP A 98 6.57 8.33 -12.78
CA ASP A 98 6.15 8.47 -14.17
C ASP A 98 4.72 7.96 -14.40
N ASP A 99 3.78 8.41 -13.56
CA ASP A 99 2.37 8.02 -13.58
C ASP A 99 2.11 6.55 -13.27
N THR A 100 3.15 5.78 -12.94
CA THR A 100 3.01 4.40 -12.51
C THR A 100 2.95 4.34 -10.99
N ILE A 101 1.98 3.62 -10.47
CA ILE A 101 1.80 3.48 -9.02
C ILE A 101 2.41 2.16 -8.61
N ILE A 102 3.28 2.20 -7.60
CA ILE A 102 3.96 1.01 -7.10
C ILE A 102 3.65 0.85 -5.62
N LEU A 103 2.98 -0.24 -5.27
CA LEU A 103 2.69 -0.55 -3.87
C LEU A 103 3.95 -1.16 -3.25
N LEU A 104 4.38 -0.61 -2.12
CA LEU A 104 5.67 -0.95 -1.53
C LEU A 104 5.57 -1.90 -0.35
N THR A 105 4.60 -1.71 0.53
CA THR A 105 4.40 -2.58 1.68
C THR A 105 3.00 -2.35 2.25
N ALA A 106 2.49 -3.35 2.97
CA ALA A 106 1.23 -3.23 3.69
C ALA A 106 1.45 -3.67 5.12
N PHE A 107 0.76 -3.03 6.06
CA PHE A 107 0.95 -3.33 7.47
C PHE A 107 -0.26 -2.91 8.30
N LEU A 108 -0.33 -3.43 9.52
CA LEU A 108 -1.33 -3.03 10.50
C LEU A 108 -0.69 -2.01 11.43
N GLU A 109 -1.27 -0.81 11.48
CA GLU A 109 -0.80 0.25 12.35
C GLU A 109 -1.39 0.09 13.74
N LYS A 110 -0.60 -0.41 14.68
CA LYS A 110 -0.98 -0.55 16.08
C LYS A 110 -0.35 0.55 16.94
N SER A 111 0.79 1.08 16.49
CA SER A 111 1.55 2.08 17.21
C SER A 111 2.42 2.87 16.24
N ALA A 112 3.01 3.96 16.73
CA ALA A 112 3.93 4.77 15.92
C ALA A 112 5.13 3.94 15.44
N GLY A 113 5.58 2.98 16.25
CA GLY A 113 6.69 2.12 15.87
C GLY A 113 6.38 1.24 14.67
N ASP A 114 5.15 0.76 14.54
CA ASP A 114 4.75 -0.04 13.37
C ASP A 114 4.85 0.80 12.09
N TYR A 115 4.39 2.04 12.16
CA TYR A 115 4.44 2.94 11.01
C TYR A 115 5.90 3.22 10.62
N GLN A 116 6.74 3.48 11.61
CA GLN A 116 8.17 3.76 11.36
C GLN A 116 8.85 2.57 10.69
N ARG A 117 8.59 1.36 11.16
CA ARG A 117 9.18 0.15 10.55
C ARG A 117 8.70 -0.05 9.12
N ALA A 118 7.43 0.25 8.85
CA ALA A 118 6.90 0.14 7.51
C ALA A 118 7.53 1.16 6.57
N ILE A 119 7.76 2.38 7.05
CA ILE A 119 8.45 3.41 6.27
C ILE A 119 9.86 2.94 5.92
N GLU A 120 10.58 2.36 6.88
CA GLU A 120 11.92 1.82 6.62
C GLU A 120 11.90 0.74 5.55
N THR A 121 10.93 -0.16 5.64
CA THR A 121 10.77 -1.22 4.63
C THR A 121 10.49 -0.62 3.26
N ALA A 122 9.58 0.35 3.19
CA ALA A 122 9.23 1.01 1.94
C ALA A 122 10.45 1.71 1.33
N GLN A 123 11.24 2.39 2.15
CA GLN A 123 12.43 3.09 1.67
C GLN A 123 13.48 2.12 1.11
N LYS A 124 13.68 0.98 1.76
CA LYS A 124 14.59 -0.05 1.25
C LYS A 124 14.13 -0.57 -0.10
N ARG A 125 12.84 -0.79 -0.25
CA ARG A 125 12.29 -1.29 -1.51
C ARG A 125 12.37 -0.25 -2.62
N LEU A 126 12.13 1.04 -2.27
CA LEU A 126 12.33 2.13 -3.22
C LEU A 126 13.78 2.19 -3.71
N LYS A 127 14.72 2.08 -2.78
CA LYS A 127 16.14 2.11 -3.10
C LYS A 127 16.50 0.94 -4.02
N TRP A 128 15.94 -0.23 -3.77
CA TRP A 128 16.17 -1.40 -4.61
C TRP A 128 15.62 -1.18 -6.02
N LEU A 129 14.41 -0.61 -6.13
CA LEU A 129 13.77 -0.40 -7.43
C LEU A 129 14.50 0.60 -8.30
N PHE A 130 15.07 1.63 -7.71
CA PHE A 130 15.63 2.76 -8.45
C PHE A 130 17.13 2.97 -8.23
N SER A 131 17.81 1.97 -7.76
CA SER A 131 19.27 2.07 -7.54
C SER A 131 20.09 1.68 -8.77
#